data_72a8e32f72c2600767af047c873ac701
#
_entry.id   72a8e32f72c2600767af047c873ac701
#
_cell.length_a   1.000
_cell.length_b   1.000
_cell.length_c   1.000
_cell.angle_alpha   90.00
_cell.angle_beta   90.00
_cell.angle_gamma   90.00
#
_symmetry.space_group_name_H-M   'P 1'
#
loop_
_entity.id
_entity.type
_entity.pdbx_description
1 polymer ?
#
loop_
_entity_poly.entity_id
_entity_poly.type
_entity_poly.pdbx_seq_one_letter_code
_entity_poly.pdbx_strand_id
1 'polypeptide(L)'
;MKKHLLIWTFGIASVMLFAQSAEQIPITKAEVLAKVDAQNRSIKIAEQNYNSAKAGFSQANAVILPTISVSHTAMVTTNPLMAFGSKLNQEVLTAADFNPTLLNDPDQIENYATRVAFEQPLINVDGFYQRKAAKTQMQATKLQWDRSIDYVYLEVDKAYMQLQ
;
A
#
# COMPACT_ATOMS: atom_id res chain seq x y z
N MET A 1 -89.83 -22.73 22.09
CA MET A 1 -88.54 -23.43 22.11
C MET A 1 -88.04 -23.48 20.67
N LYS A 2 -87.23 -22.54 20.25
CA LYS A 2 -86.78 -22.37 18.88
C LYS A 2 -85.32 -22.76 18.79
N LYS A 3 -85.04 -23.79 17.98
CA LYS A 3 -83.69 -24.29 17.71
C LYS A 3 -83.08 -23.39 16.65
N HIS A 4 -82.01 -22.69 16.97
CA HIS A 4 -81.24 -21.94 15.99
C HIS A 4 -80.17 -22.87 15.39
N LEU A 5 -80.37 -23.16 14.10
CA LEU A 5 -79.41 -23.92 13.25
C LEU A 5 -78.35 -22.87 12.78
N LEU A 6 -77.19 -22.94 13.29
CA LEU A 6 -76.07 -22.11 12.86
C LEU A 6 -75.31 -22.82 11.76
N ILE A 7 -75.58 -22.37 10.52
CA ILE A 7 -74.87 -22.86 9.33
C ILE A 7 -73.50 -22.17 9.27
N TRP A 8 -72.46 -22.94 9.52
CA TRP A 8 -71.07 -22.49 9.30
C TRP A 8 -70.79 -22.61 7.80
N THR A 9 -70.80 -21.50 7.12
CA THR A 9 -70.23 -21.38 5.77
C THR A 9 -68.75 -21.33 5.86
N PHE A 10 -68.09 -22.49 5.59
CA PHE A 10 -66.64 -22.58 5.46
C PHE A 10 -66.27 -21.97 4.12
N GLY A 11 -65.85 -20.68 4.14
CA GLY A 11 -65.31 -20.01 2.96
C GLY A 11 -63.92 -20.60 2.62
N ILE A 12 -63.91 -21.41 1.56
CA ILE A 12 -62.67 -21.85 0.93
C ILE A 12 -62.00 -20.64 0.30
N ALA A 13 -61.08 -19.99 1.04
CA ALA A 13 -60.18 -19.03 0.48
C ALA A 13 -59.19 -19.78 -0.43
N SER A 14 -59.51 -19.76 -1.73
CA SER A 14 -58.60 -20.21 -2.78
C SER A 14 -57.37 -19.26 -2.75
N VAL A 15 -56.29 -19.67 -2.09
CA VAL A 15 -54.98 -19.05 -2.20
C VAL A 15 -54.54 -19.29 -3.64
N MET A 16 -54.69 -18.28 -4.47
CA MET A 16 -54.04 -18.23 -5.78
C MET A 16 -52.56 -18.23 -5.53
N LEU A 17 -51.89 -19.39 -5.57
CA LEU A 17 -50.46 -19.48 -5.74
C LEU A 17 -50.16 -18.90 -7.12
N PHE A 18 -49.80 -17.64 -7.17
CA PHE A 18 -49.05 -17.10 -8.29
C PHE A 18 -47.70 -17.84 -8.30
N ALA A 19 -47.64 -18.92 -9.07
CA ALA A 19 -46.36 -19.45 -9.50
C ALA A 19 -45.67 -18.32 -10.26
N GLN A 20 -44.76 -17.64 -9.60
CA GLN A 20 -43.82 -16.72 -10.28
C GLN A 20 -43.09 -17.60 -11.30
N SER A 21 -43.51 -17.52 -12.55
CA SER A 21 -42.69 -17.99 -13.66
C SER A 21 -41.36 -17.23 -13.54
N ALA A 22 -40.35 -17.92 -13.03
CA ALA A 22 -39.00 -17.37 -13.06
C ALA A 22 -38.69 -17.11 -14.53
N GLU A 23 -38.69 -15.84 -14.90
CA GLU A 23 -38.29 -15.40 -16.23
C GLU A 23 -36.87 -15.92 -16.45
N GLN A 24 -36.74 -16.93 -17.28
CA GLN A 24 -35.43 -17.49 -17.63
C GLN A 24 -34.72 -16.45 -18.49
N ILE A 25 -33.84 -15.68 -17.86
CA ILE A 25 -32.99 -14.75 -18.59
C ILE A 25 -31.89 -15.59 -19.24
N PRO A 26 -31.85 -15.72 -20.57
CA PRO A 26 -30.80 -16.45 -21.25
C PRO A 26 -29.49 -15.66 -21.09
N ILE A 27 -28.58 -16.14 -20.26
CA ILE A 27 -27.26 -15.56 -20.08
C ILE A 27 -26.31 -16.33 -20.98
N THR A 28 -25.63 -15.64 -21.88
CA THR A 28 -24.59 -16.25 -22.72
C THR A 28 -23.28 -16.42 -21.92
N LYS A 29 -22.51 -17.46 -22.30
CA LYS A 29 -21.17 -17.67 -21.67
C LYS A 29 -20.29 -16.42 -21.76
N ALA A 30 -20.35 -15.70 -22.89
CA ALA A 30 -19.57 -14.48 -23.08
C ALA A 30 -19.94 -13.38 -22.09
N GLU A 31 -21.23 -13.19 -21.79
CA GLU A 31 -21.68 -12.22 -20.78
C GLU A 31 -21.25 -12.60 -19.37
N VAL A 32 -21.25 -13.89 -19.04
CA VAL A 32 -20.76 -14.37 -17.73
C VAL A 32 -19.28 -14.08 -17.60
N LEU A 33 -18.46 -14.41 -18.60
CA LEU A 33 -17.02 -14.13 -18.58
C LEU A 33 -16.73 -12.63 -18.46
N ALA A 34 -17.43 -11.78 -19.20
CA ALA A 34 -17.28 -10.32 -19.10
C ALA A 34 -17.60 -9.79 -17.69
N LYS A 35 -18.64 -10.33 -17.04
CA LYS A 35 -18.96 -9.98 -15.64
C LYS A 35 -17.91 -10.48 -14.66
N VAL A 36 -17.36 -11.67 -14.90
CA VAL A 36 -16.31 -12.27 -14.09
C VAL A 36 -15.06 -11.40 -14.15
N ASP A 37 -14.61 -11.00 -15.32
CA ASP A 37 -13.44 -10.11 -15.48
C ASP A 37 -13.64 -8.79 -14.75
N ALA A 38 -14.82 -8.21 -14.84
CA ALA A 38 -15.11 -6.92 -14.21
C ALA A 38 -15.27 -7.00 -12.67
N GLN A 39 -15.75 -8.13 -12.13
CA GLN A 39 -16.24 -8.17 -10.75
C GLN A 39 -15.61 -9.26 -9.87
N ASN A 40 -14.89 -10.23 -10.44
CA ASN A 40 -14.33 -11.33 -9.66
C ASN A 40 -13.26 -10.85 -8.70
N ARG A 41 -13.46 -11.10 -7.41
CA ARG A 41 -12.55 -10.66 -6.35
C ARG A 41 -11.18 -11.33 -6.40
N SER A 42 -11.13 -12.61 -6.77
CA SER A 42 -9.88 -13.36 -6.86
C SER A 42 -8.96 -12.80 -7.95
N ILE A 43 -9.52 -12.46 -9.11
CA ILE A 43 -8.80 -11.81 -10.20
C ILE A 43 -8.30 -10.44 -9.76
N LYS A 44 -9.16 -9.63 -9.12
CA LYS A 44 -8.77 -8.30 -8.60
C LYS A 44 -7.68 -8.36 -7.54
N ILE A 45 -7.74 -9.33 -6.64
CA ILE A 45 -6.69 -9.52 -5.63
C ILE A 45 -5.36 -9.88 -6.30
N ALA A 46 -5.39 -10.82 -7.26
CA ALA A 46 -4.20 -11.22 -8.00
C ALA A 46 -3.60 -10.04 -8.81
N GLU A 47 -4.45 -9.22 -9.42
CA GLU A 47 -4.04 -7.99 -10.10
C GLU A 47 -3.36 -6.99 -9.14
N GLN A 48 -3.95 -6.77 -7.95
CA GLN A 48 -3.35 -5.87 -6.97
C GLN A 48 -2.02 -6.41 -6.42
N ASN A 49 -1.88 -7.72 -6.28
CA ASN A 49 -0.60 -8.34 -5.91
C ASN A 49 0.46 -8.10 -7.00
N TYR A 50 0.09 -8.21 -8.29
CA TYR A 50 0.98 -7.85 -9.39
C TYR A 50 1.33 -6.36 -9.36
N ASN A 51 0.36 -5.47 -9.17
CA ASN A 51 0.59 -4.03 -9.08
C ASN A 51 1.52 -3.67 -7.91
N SER A 52 1.37 -4.33 -6.78
CA SER A 52 2.27 -4.19 -5.62
C SER A 52 3.70 -4.63 -5.96
N ALA A 53 3.87 -5.80 -6.60
CA ALA A 53 5.19 -6.26 -7.03
C ALA A 53 5.82 -5.35 -8.10
N LYS A 54 5.01 -4.80 -9.01
CA LYS A 54 5.43 -3.81 -10.00
C LYS A 54 5.91 -2.52 -9.35
N ALA A 55 5.20 -2.04 -8.32
CA ALA A 55 5.63 -0.89 -7.53
C ALA A 55 6.94 -1.18 -6.79
N GLY A 56 7.09 -2.38 -6.20
CA GLY A 56 8.33 -2.83 -5.58
C GLY A 56 9.52 -2.86 -6.56
N PHE A 57 9.30 -3.32 -7.80
CA PHE A 57 10.32 -3.24 -8.84
C PHE A 57 10.67 -1.79 -9.20
N SER A 58 9.67 -0.90 -9.29
CA SER A 58 9.89 0.53 -9.54
C SER A 58 10.70 1.17 -8.40
N GLN A 59 10.40 0.81 -7.15
CA GLN A 59 11.15 1.25 -5.99
C GLN A 59 12.61 0.73 -6.01
N ALA A 60 12.83 -0.49 -6.45
CA ALA A 60 14.17 -1.06 -6.59
C ALA A 60 15.04 -0.32 -7.63
N ASN A 61 14.46 0.47 -8.54
CA ASN A 61 15.23 1.33 -9.43
C ASN A 61 15.92 2.49 -8.68
N ALA A 62 15.43 2.84 -7.48
CA ALA A 62 16.02 3.91 -6.69
C ALA A 62 17.46 3.62 -6.23
N VAL A 63 17.89 2.35 -6.25
CA VAL A 63 19.26 1.96 -5.85
C VAL A 63 20.38 2.57 -6.72
N ILE A 64 20.03 3.09 -7.89
CA ILE A 64 20.96 3.78 -8.81
C ILE A 64 20.71 5.29 -8.88
N LEU A 65 19.72 5.79 -8.16
CA LEU A 65 19.40 7.22 -8.15
C LEU A 65 20.18 7.95 -7.05
N PRO A 66 20.43 9.26 -7.25
CA PRO A 66 21.02 10.08 -6.20
C PRO A 66 20.06 10.25 -5.03
N THR A 67 20.63 10.29 -3.85
CA THR A 67 19.93 10.63 -2.60
C THR A 67 20.30 12.07 -2.20
N ILE A 68 19.31 12.88 -1.94
CA ILE A 68 19.49 14.24 -1.40
C ILE A 68 18.96 14.21 0.02
N SER A 69 19.82 14.56 0.97
CA SER A 69 19.44 14.71 2.37
C SER A 69 19.68 16.13 2.86
N VAL A 70 18.74 16.64 3.66
CA VAL A 70 18.86 17.91 4.33
C VAL A 70 18.76 17.65 5.81
N SER A 71 19.75 18.09 6.57
CA SER A 71 19.76 18.00 8.03
C SER A 71 19.98 19.39 8.64
N HIS A 72 19.24 19.67 9.72
CA HIS A 72 19.44 20.85 10.54
C HIS A 72 19.68 20.37 11.96
N THR A 73 20.82 20.79 12.54
CA THR A 73 21.23 20.43 13.89
C THR A 73 21.28 21.70 14.72
N ALA A 74 20.63 21.71 15.87
CA ALA A 74 20.75 22.70 16.91
C ALA A 74 21.52 22.07 18.09
N MET A 75 22.55 22.71 18.55
CA MET A 75 23.36 22.30 19.71
C MET A 75 23.43 23.44 20.71
N VAL A 76 23.20 23.10 21.95
CA VAL A 76 23.36 24.03 23.09
C VAL A 76 24.34 23.37 24.06
N THR A 77 25.37 24.10 24.45
CA THR A 77 26.43 23.53 25.28
C THR A 77 27.07 24.54 26.23
N THR A 78 27.47 24.05 27.41
CA THR A 78 28.34 24.70 28.36
C THR A 78 29.68 23.94 28.49
N ASN A 79 29.89 22.89 27.68
CA ASN A 79 31.16 22.18 27.65
C ASN A 79 32.26 23.10 27.11
N PRO A 80 33.37 23.31 27.85
CA PRO A 80 34.39 24.26 27.49
C PRO A 80 34.94 24.10 26.07
N LEU A 81 35.29 22.88 25.68
CA LEU A 81 35.85 22.61 24.35
C LEU A 81 34.84 22.85 23.24
N MET A 82 33.60 22.44 23.47
CA MET A 82 32.54 22.60 22.46
C MET A 82 32.08 24.05 22.38
N ALA A 83 32.01 24.78 23.50
CA ALA A 83 31.65 26.19 23.55
C ALA A 83 32.68 27.01 22.80
N PHE A 84 33.98 26.79 23.08
CA PHE A 84 35.07 27.47 22.40
C PHE A 84 35.09 27.16 20.90
N GLY A 85 34.96 25.88 20.53
CA GLY A 85 34.89 25.46 19.14
C GLY A 85 33.68 26.04 18.40
N SER A 86 32.52 26.17 19.07
CA SER A 86 31.34 26.80 18.50
C SER A 86 31.54 28.30 18.24
N LYS A 87 32.13 29.02 19.17
CA LYS A 87 32.49 30.44 18.99
C LYS A 87 33.49 30.64 17.85
N LEU A 88 34.46 29.71 17.74
CA LEU A 88 35.43 29.74 16.64
C LEU A 88 34.77 29.51 15.29
N ASN A 89 33.86 28.50 15.18
CA ASN A 89 33.13 28.23 13.97
C ASN A 89 32.18 29.36 13.56
N GLN A 90 31.66 30.11 14.53
CA GLN A 90 30.80 31.27 14.30
C GLN A 90 31.60 32.58 14.05
N GLU A 91 32.94 32.55 14.13
CA GLU A 91 33.82 33.70 13.96
C GLU A 91 33.56 34.84 14.98
N VAL A 92 33.05 34.49 16.20
CA VAL A 92 32.71 35.46 17.25
C VAL A 92 33.69 35.45 18.41
N LEU A 93 34.85 34.79 18.27
CA LEU A 93 35.91 34.81 19.29
C LEU A 93 36.50 36.20 19.50
N THR A 94 36.69 36.55 20.77
CA THR A 94 37.33 37.78 21.21
C THR A 94 38.57 37.47 22.06
N ALA A 95 39.41 38.45 22.33
CA ALA A 95 40.56 38.29 23.23
C ALA A 95 40.14 37.85 24.65
N ALA A 96 38.93 38.22 25.10
CA ALA A 96 38.41 37.82 26.41
C ALA A 96 38.15 36.32 26.50
N ASP A 97 37.83 35.65 25.39
CA ASP A 97 37.53 34.21 25.35
C ASP A 97 38.76 33.33 25.61
N PHE A 98 39.97 33.92 25.61
CA PHE A 98 41.23 33.25 25.99
C PHE A 98 41.53 33.35 27.48
N ASN A 99 40.69 34.00 28.29
CA ASN A 99 40.82 34.01 29.73
C ASN A 99 40.56 32.59 30.29
N PRO A 100 41.51 31.99 31.06
CA PRO A 100 41.35 30.65 31.61
C PRO A 100 40.11 30.45 32.45
N THR A 101 39.61 31.47 33.14
CA THR A 101 38.38 31.39 33.94
C THR A 101 37.14 31.21 33.06
N LEU A 102 37.04 31.97 31.98
CA LEU A 102 35.94 31.89 31.02
C LEU A 102 36.04 30.64 30.12
N LEU A 103 37.26 30.20 29.83
CA LEU A 103 37.48 28.95 29.10
C LEU A 103 37.03 27.72 29.87
N ASN A 104 37.22 27.70 31.21
CA ASN A 104 36.85 26.54 32.04
C ASN A 104 35.38 26.54 32.46
N ASP A 105 34.75 27.70 32.49
CA ASP A 105 33.31 27.86 32.85
C ASP A 105 32.65 28.83 31.85
N PRO A 106 32.41 28.36 30.62
CA PRO A 106 31.82 29.19 29.59
C PRO A 106 30.31 29.34 29.78
N ASP A 107 29.79 30.48 29.38
CA ASP A 107 28.37 30.69 29.22
C ASP A 107 27.79 29.70 28.18
N GLN A 108 26.47 29.47 28.25
CA GLN A 108 25.75 28.65 27.30
C GLN A 108 25.90 29.20 25.89
N ILE A 109 26.39 28.36 24.98
CA ILE A 109 26.54 28.68 23.56
C ILE A 109 25.58 27.84 22.74
N GLU A 110 24.88 28.51 21.83
CA GLU A 110 24.04 27.90 20.83
C GLU A 110 24.76 27.81 19.49
N ASN A 111 24.68 26.70 18.83
CA ASN A 111 25.26 26.50 17.50
C ASN A 111 24.24 25.81 16.59
N TYR A 112 24.03 26.36 15.42
CA TYR A 112 23.09 25.84 14.40
C TYR A 112 23.86 25.49 13.14
N ALA A 113 23.63 24.28 12.64
CA ALA A 113 24.24 23.83 11.38
C ALA A 113 23.20 23.27 10.47
N THR A 114 23.16 23.75 9.22
CA THR A 114 22.34 23.18 8.14
C THR A 114 23.29 22.52 7.15
N ARG A 115 23.02 21.22 6.86
CA ARG A 115 23.81 20.46 5.88
C ARG A 115 22.88 19.96 4.79
N VAL A 116 23.30 20.15 3.55
CA VAL A 116 22.70 19.50 2.37
C VAL A 116 23.74 18.52 1.84
N ALA A 117 23.40 17.25 1.77
CA ALA A 117 24.26 16.24 1.20
C ALA A 117 23.62 15.63 -0.04
N PHE A 118 24.42 15.47 -1.10
CA PHE A 118 24.07 14.80 -2.34
C PHE A 118 24.96 13.57 -2.48
N GLU A 119 24.35 12.37 -2.50
CA GLU A 119 25.06 11.11 -2.57
C GLU A 119 24.62 10.34 -3.81
N GLN A 120 25.53 10.06 -4.73
CA GLN A 120 25.29 9.28 -5.93
C GLN A 120 26.09 7.98 -5.85
N PRO A 121 25.43 6.80 -5.74
CA PRO A 121 26.14 5.53 -5.85
C PRO A 121 26.65 5.33 -7.27
N LEU A 122 27.95 5.22 -7.43
CA LEU A 122 28.58 4.96 -8.74
C LEU A 122 28.62 3.45 -9.05
N ILE A 123 28.85 2.61 -8.05
CA ILE A 123 28.84 1.16 -8.14
C ILE A 123 28.05 0.62 -6.97
N ASN A 124 26.96 -0.09 -7.27
CA ASN A 124 26.11 -0.74 -6.27
C ASN A 124 25.73 -2.15 -6.74
N VAL A 125 26.62 -3.11 -6.52
CA VAL A 125 26.43 -4.50 -6.96
C VAL A 125 25.23 -5.14 -6.27
N ASP A 126 25.07 -4.92 -4.98
CA ASP A 126 23.94 -5.44 -4.19
C ASP A 126 22.62 -4.89 -4.70
N GLY A 127 22.57 -3.59 -4.96
CA GLY A 127 21.39 -2.92 -5.54
C GLY A 127 21.03 -3.47 -6.92
N PHE A 128 22.03 -3.80 -7.73
CA PHE A 128 21.79 -4.44 -9.02
C PHE A 128 21.12 -5.80 -8.89
N TYR A 129 21.58 -6.66 -7.96
CA TYR A 129 20.96 -7.95 -7.72
C TYR A 129 19.58 -7.83 -7.06
N GLN A 130 19.38 -6.88 -6.14
CA GLN A 130 18.07 -6.59 -5.56
C GLN A 130 17.06 -6.15 -6.63
N ARG A 131 17.47 -5.28 -7.54
CA ARG A 131 16.63 -4.87 -8.68
C ARG A 131 16.28 -6.05 -9.59
N LYS A 132 17.25 -6.93 -9.87
CA LYS A 132 17.01 -8.15 -10.67
C LYS A 132 16.02 -9.08 -9.96
N ALA A 133 16.19 -9.29 -8.66
CA ALA A 133 15.26 -10.09 -7.85
C ALA A 133 13.84 -9.51 -7.85
N ALA A 134 13.70 -8.19 -7.64
CA ALA A 134 12.41 -7.50 -7.69
C ALA A 134 11.73 -7.63 -9.07
N LYS A 135 12.51 -7.55 -10.17
CA LYS A 135 11.99 -7.79 -11.53
C LYS A 135 11.46 -9.21 -11.69
N THR A 136 12.20 -10.20 -11.21
CA THR A 136 11.77 -11.62 -11.27
C THR A 136 10.51 -11.84 -10.43
N GLN A 137 10.44 -11.24 -9.25
CA GLN A 137 9.25 -11.30 -8.39
C GLN A 137 8.01 -10.68 -9.09
N MET A 138 8.16 -9.54 -9.75
CA MET A 138 7.09 -8.93 -10.53
C MET A 138 6.63 -9.86 -11.67
N GLN A 139 7.55 -10.53 -12.36
CA GLN A 139 7.20 -11.48 -13.41
C GLN A 139 6.48 -12.71 -12.87
N ALA A 140 6.91 -13.24 -11.71
CA ALA A 140 6.26 -14.35 -11.04
C ALA A 140 4.82 -14.02 -10.63
N THR A 141 4.61 -12.83 -10.02
CA THR A 141 3.26 -12.37 -9.65
C THR A 141 2.38 -12.12 -10.86
N LYS A 142 2.96 -11.67 -12.00
CA LYS A 142 2.19 -11.56 -13.24
C LYS A 142 1.67 -12.93 -13.70
N LEU A 143 2.52 -13.95 -13.70
CA LEU A 143 2.11 -15.31 -14.07
C LEU A 143 1.07 -15.88 -13.09
N GLN A 144 1.15 -15.54 -11.81
CA GLN A 144 0.13 -15.91 -10.82
C GLN A 144 -1.21 -15.24 -11.11
N TRP A 145 -1.20 -13.97 -11.52
CA TRP A 145 -2.41 -13.28 -11.93
C TRP A 145 -3.02 -13.92 -13.19
N ASP A 146 -2.22 -14.14 -14.25
CA ASP A 146 -2.65 -14.82 -15.47
C ASP A 146 -3.27 -16.21 -15.13
N ARG A 147 -2.60 -16.96 -14.24
CA ARG A 147 -3.10 -18.26 -13.76
C ARG A 147 -4.40 -18.17 -12.98
N SER A 148 -4.60 -17.08 -12.22
CA SER A 148 -5.85 -16.86 -11.49
C SER A 148 -7.02 -16.61 -12.44
N ILE A 149 -6.79 -15.92 -13.55
CA ILE A 149 -7.79 -15.73 -14.61
C ILE A 149 -8.16 -17.06 -15.23
N ASP A 150 -7.18 -17.87 -15.65
CA ASP A 150 -7.40 -19.18 -16.26
C ASP A 150 -8.20 -20.11 -15.33
N TYR A 151 -7.86 -20.11 -14.03
CA TYR A 151 -8.56 -20.91 -13.04
C TYR A 151 -10.03 -20.49 -12.89
N VAL A 152 -10.30 -19.19 -12.80
CA VAL A 152 -11.66 -18.69 -12.67
C VAL A 152 -12.46 -18.98 -13.94
N TYR A 153 -11.87 -18.87 -15.12
CA TYR A 153 -12.51 -19.23 -16.39
C TYR A 153 -12.88 -20.72 -16.43
N LEU A 154 -11.98 -21.59 -15.98
CA LEU A 154 -12.27 -23.02 -15.87
C LEU A 154 -13.46 -23.29 -14.93
N GLU A 155 -13.53 -22.59 -13.79
CA GLU A 155 -14.66 -22.75 -12.85
C GLU A 155 -15.97 -22.26 -13.46
N VAL A 156 -15.94 -21.15 -14.22
CA VAL A 156 -17.11 -20.66 -14.97
C VAL A 156 -17.56 -21.70 -16.01
N ASP A 157 -16.61 -22.29 -16.75
CA ASP A 157 -16.92 -23.30 -17.76
C ASP A 157 -17.58 -24.55 -17.15
N LYS A 158 -17.04 -25.03 -16.04
CA LYS A 158 -17.64 -26.15 -15.29
C LYS A 158 -19.04 -25.81 -14.81
N ALA A 159 -19.24 -24.64 -14.21
CA ALA A 159 -20.55 -24.21 -13.72
C ALA A 159 -21.55 -24.05 -14.87
N TYR A 160 -21.13 -23.49 -16.00
CA TYR A 160 -22.00 -23.34 -17.18
C TYR A 160 -22.42 -24.69 -17.77
N MET A 161 -21.50 -25.67 -17.86
CA MET A 161 -21.80 -27.01 -18.32
C MET A 161 -22.75 -27.81 -17.38
N GLN A 162 -22.74 -27.46 -16.09
CA GLN A 162 -23.67 -28.10 -15.13
C GLN A 162 -25.10 -27.56 -15.21
N LEU A 163 -25.29 -26.39 -15.83
CA LEU A 163 -26.61 -25.77 -16.03
C LEU A 163 -27.30 -26.18 -17.33
N GLN A 164 -26.59 -26.85 -18.25
CA GLN A 164 -27.11 -27.39 -19.48
C GLN A 164 -27.60 -28.85 -19.30
#